data_550b648955cb6ec3e6b1f39f881a35b3
#
_entry.id   550b648955cb6ec3e6b1f39f881a35b3
#
_cell.length_a   1.000
_cell.length_b   1.000
_cell.length_c   1.000
_cell.angle_alpha   90.00
_cell.angle_beta   90.00
_cell.angle_gamma   90.00
#
_symmetry.space_group_name_H-M   'P 1'
#
loop_
_entity.id
_entity.type
_entity.pdbx_description
1 polymer ?
#
loop_
_entity_poly.entity_id
_entity_poly.type
_entity_poly.pdbx_seq_one_letter_code
_entity_poly.pdbx_strand_id
1 'polypeptide(L)'
;LMLEPDTKQTLKKYYEEGNFDEAREVISEICMELEASIDEEFFLSGATERPSDAFNKYLHPEDYLEKTSKCVIMTHARFLSLPTKLLKKFEIIIDEDILYNSMLTRVGSVKISTLENVLKESRLSYEARLEIENLLDLQEGKCYKKETYGRIELDIETIEKCKANDNLTEFLKAGCYMRQKDCIKYLPPIKFPKCKLIILSATLDNVIYELFFPTREFILHEVKQAAYMGNVIQYPAYSMSRNTIKNIIKSNDLSYSTPAMLFKKILSYTYNVTYGITFKKYEKDLPLKNTLHFGNLAGTDCYSGKNGVIIGTPHFPTYLYELIACTIDISESSTNSYKNRRVNYKGDRFRMMSYKNEILQRIQFYLISSELEQAVGRSRLLRTNNTVFVFSNFPCEQADFCEFDYLKNADVPKQDTDQRL
;
A
#
# COMPACT_ATOMS: atom_id res chain seq x y z
N LEU A 1 -14.01 5.69 13.17
CA LEU A 1 -15.44 5.80 12.88
C LEU A 1 -15.66 5.48 11.40
N MET A 2 -16.48 4.47 11.12
CA MET A 2 -16.82 4.14 9.74
C MET A 2 -18.20 4.72 9.48
N LEU A 3 -18.23 5.71 8.59
CA LEU A 3 -19.48 6.23 8.07
C LEU A 3 -20.18 5.16 7.25
N GLU A 4 -21.49 5.07 7.37
CA GLU A 4 -22.32 4.22 6.51
C GLU A 4 -22.03 4.54 5.02
N PRO A 5 -22.09 3.55 4.12
CA PRO A 5 -21.77 3.74 2.70
C PRO A 5 -22.58 4.87 2.06
N ASP A 6 -23.85 4.99 2.40
CA ASP A 6 -24.73 6.03 1.85
C ASP A 6 -24.34 7.44 2.32
N THR A 7 -23.95 7.57 3.59
CA THR A 7 -23.46 8.82 4.16
C THR A 7 -22.15 9.26 3.51
N LYS A 8 -21.25 8.28 3.29
CA LYS A 8 -19.99 8.52 2.58
C LYS A 8 -20.20 8.99 1.15
N GLN A 9 -21.17 8.41 0.47
CA GLN A 9 -21.52 8.80 -0.91
C GLN A 9 -22.16 10.17 -0.96
N THR A 10 -23.03 10.49 -0.01
CA THR A 10 -23.67 11.81 0.13
C THR A 10 -22.65 12.89 0.39
N LEU A 11 -21.73 12.68 1.35
CA LEU A 11 -20.64 13.63 1.63
C LEU A 11 -19.75 13.84 0.41
N LYS A 12 -19.37 12.75 -0.27
CA LYS A 12 -18.56 12.83 -1.49
C LYS A 12 -19.25 13.68 -2.57
N LYS A 13 -20.56 13.49 -2.76
CA LYS A 13 -21.36 14.27 -3.71
C LYS A 13 -21.37 15.75 -3.34
N TYR A 14 -21.62 16.10 -2.07
CA TYR A 14 -21.61 17.49 -1.62
C TYR A 14 -20.26 18.17 -1.86
N TYR A 15 -19.14 17.45 -1.62
CA TYR A 15 -17.80 17.97 -1.90
C TYR A 15 -17.52 18.16 -3.39
N GLU A 16 -17.95 17.22 -4.24
CA GLU A 16 -17.78 17.31 -5.69
C GLU A 16 -18.63 18.46 -6.30
N GLU A 17 -19.78 18.75 -5.71
CA GLU A 17 -20.70 19.83 -6.13
C GLU A 17 -20.37 21.20 -5.49
N GLY A 18 -19.42 21.26 -4.56
CA GLY A 18 -19.07 22.48 -3.83
C GLY A 18 -20.07 22.90 -2.75
N ASN A 19 -20.95 21.99 -2.34
CA ASN A 19 -21.99 22.20 -1.32
C ASN A 19 -21.42 21.95 0.07
N PHE A 20 -20.52 22.81 0.52
CA PHE A 20 -19.76 22.59 1.75
C PHE A 20 -20.59 22.80 3.03
N ASP A 21 -21.63 23.61 2.97
CA ASP A 21 -22.48 23.85 4.14
C ASP A 21 -23.38 22.64 4.43
N GLU A 22 -23.93 22.01 3.40
CA GLU A 22 -24.69 20.76 3.52
C GLU A 22 -23.79 19.59 3.99
N ALA A 23 -22.55 19.52 3.50
CA ALA A 23 -21.60 18.55 3.99
C ALA A 23 -21.28 18.73 5.50
N ARG A 24 -21.22 19.99 5.94
CA ARG A 24 -20.99 20.34 7.36
C ARG A 24 -22.17 19.94 8.24
N GLU A 25 -23.41 20.15 7.79
CA GLU A 25 -24.59 19.75 8.53
C GLU A 25 -24.64 18.24 8.75
N VAL A 26 -24.40 17.45 7.69
CA VAL A 26 -24.33 15.98 7.81
C VAL A 26 -23.25 15.53 8.77
N ILE A 27 -22.09 16.15 8.75
CA ILE A 27 -21.00 15.82 9.68
C ILE A 27 -21.37 16.22 11.11
N SER A 28 -22.00 17.36 11.30
CA SER A 28 -22.46 17.84 12.61
C SER A 28 -23.51 16.90 13.21
N GLU A 29 -24.45 16.42 12.40
CA GLU A 29 -25.45 15.43 12.81
C GLU A 29 -24.79 14.12 13.27
N ILE A 30 -23.83 13.61 12.48
CA ILE A 30 -23.07 12.39 12.84
C ILE A 30 -22.31 12.57 14.16
N CYS A 31 -21.71 13.76 14.35
CA CYS A 31 -20.99 14.07 15.60
C CYS A 31 -21.92 14.13 16.81
N MET A 32 -23.13 14.69 16.66
CA MET A 32 -24.13 14.74 17.72
C MET A 32 -24.68 13.34 18.07
N GLU A 33 -24.89 12.47 17.09
CA GLU A 33 -25.37 11.12 17.32
C GLU A 33 -24.37 10.23 18.07
N LEU A 34 -23.08 10.56 17.97
CA LEU A 34 -22.01 9.76 18.58
C LEU A 34 -21.81 10.02 20.07
N GLU A 35 -22.57 10.92 20.72
CA GLU A 35 -22.47 11.30 22.17
C GLU A 35 -21.01 11.27 22.67
N ALA A 36 -20.14 12.05 22.05
CA ALA A 36 -18.74 11.73 22.10
C ALA A 36 -18.04 12.23 23.36
N SER A 37 -17.45 11.31 24.12
CA SER A 37 -16.25 11.52 24.90
C SER A 37 -15.00 11.79 24.06
N ILE A 38 -15.13 11.72 22.74
CA ILE A 38 -14.13 12.03 21.71
C ILE A 38 -14.40 13.45 21.26
N ASP A 39 -13.38 14.30 21.25
CA ASP A 39 -13.52 15.65 20.69
C ASP A 39 -14.05 15.55 19.26
N GLU A 40 -15.11 16.32 18.95
CA GLU A 40 -15.92 16.28 17.72
C GLU A 40 -15.13 16.63 16.44
N GLU A 41 -13.83 16.40 16.43
CA GLU A 41 -12.96 16.81 15.35
C GLU A 41 -12.76 15.71 14.32
N PHE A 42 -13.69 15.69 13.38
CA PHE A 42 -13.49 14.95 12.13
C PHE A 42 -12.46 15.68 11.27
N PHE A 43 -11.31 15.02 11.05
CA PHE A 43 -10.34 15.49 10.07
C PHE A 43 -10.77 15.08 8.67
N LEU A 44 -11.35 16.02 7.94
CA LEU A 44 -11.66 15.83 6.55
C LEU A 44 -10.39 15.92 5.71
N SER A 45 -10.17 14.98 4.83
CA SER A 45 -9.13 15.08 3.81
C SER A 45 -9.67 15.80 2.59
N GLY A 46 -9.29 17.05 2.38
CA GLY A 46 -9.68 17.81 1.20
C GLY A 46 -9.42 19.30 1.37
N ALA A 47 -9.05 19.98 0.30
CA ALA A 47 -8.94 21.43 0.28
C ALA A 47 -10.35 22.01 0.10
N THR A 48 -10.80 22.84 1.05
CA THR A 48 -12.04 23.62 0.94
C THR A 48 -11.69 25.09 0.87
N GLU A 49 -12.39 25.84 0.06
CA GLU A 49 -12.19 27.29 -0.09
C GLU A 49 -12.68 28.11 1.13
N ARG A 50 -13.51 27.51 1.99
CA ARG A 50 -14.04 28.15 3.21
C ARG A 50 -13.82 27.26 4.42
N PRO A 51 -12.74 27.49 5.18
CA PRO A 51 -12.44 26.69 6.34
C PRO A 51 -13.47 26.88 7.45
N SER A 52 -14.06 25.78 7.93
CA SER A 52 -14.76 25.71 9.21
C SER A 52 -13.78 25.68 10.36
N ASP A 53 -14.24 25.84 11.61
CA ASP A 53 -13.37 25.71 12.78
C ASP A 53 -12.68 24.34 12.83
N ALA A 54 -13.40 23.27 12.51
CA ALA A 54 -12.82 21.92 12.39
C ALA A 54 -11.74 21.84 11.31
N PHE A 55 -11.94 22.49 10.18
CA PHE A 55 -10.96 22.57 9.11
C PHE A 55 -9.76 23.43 9.48
N ASN A 56 -9.95 24.54 10.19
CA ASN A 56 -8.86 25.35 10.74
C ASN A 56 -8.02 24.55 11.73
N LYS A 57 -8.62 23.76 12.61
CA LYS A 57 -7.92 22.86 13.51
C LYS A 57 -7.15 21.75 12.75
N TYR A 58 -7.70 21.30 11.62
CA TYR A 58 -7.00 20.37 10.73
C TYR A 58 -5.79 21.02 10.05
N LEU A 59 -5.90 22.26 9.59
CA LEU A 59 -4.79 23.00 8.96
C LEU A 59 -3.71 23.38 9.96
N HIS A 60 -4.12 23.82 11.17
CA HIS A 60 -3.25 24.31 12.23
C HIS A 60 -3.38 23.47 13.52
N PRO A 61 -3.04 22.16 13.45
CA PRO A 61 -3.22 21.24 14.58
C PRO A 61 -2.34 21.58 15.78
N GLU A 62 -1.26 22.35 15.57
CA GLU A 62 -0.30 22.71 16.59
C GLU A 62 -0.99 23.45 17.75
N ASP A 63 -1.77 24.46 17.43
CA ASP A 63 -2.47 25.31 18.42
C ASP A 63 -3.49 24.53 19.25
N TYR A 64 -4.15 23.55 18.61
CA TYR A 64 -5.10 22.68 19.27
C TYR A 64 -4.40 21.61 20.11
N LEU A 65 -3.46 20.88 19.50
CA LEU A 65 -2.73 19.81 20.19
C LEU A 65 -1.90 20.31 21.35
N GLU A 66 -1.43 21.56 21.34
CA GLU A 66 -0.73 22.15 22.49
C GLU A 66 -1.64 22.33 23.71
N LYS A 67 -2.91 22.58 23.51
CA LYS A 67 -3.87 22.95 24.57
C LYS A 67 -4.75 21.77 25.03
N THR A 68 -4.97 20.77 24.15
CA THR A 68 -5.87 19.67 24.49
C THR A 68 -5.26 18.66 25.44
N SER A 69 -6.09 18.15 26.35
CA SER A 69 -5.81 16.99 27.20
C SER A 69 -6.69 15.79 26.84
N LYS A 70 -7.49 15.91 25.79
CA LYS A 70 -8.43 14.88 25.34
C LYS A 70 -7.78 13.86 24.42
N CYS A 71 -8.48 12.74 24.18
CA CYS A 71 -8.10 11.78 23.17
C CYS A 71 -8.30 12.38 21.77
N VAL A 72 -7.29 12.23 20.91
CA VAL A 72 -7.33 12.74 19.54
C VAL A 72 -7.16 11.55 18.58
N ILE A 73 -8.06 11.43 17.64
CA ILE A 73 -8.01 10.41 16.57
C ILE A 73 -7.62 11.07 15.27
N MET A 74 -6.65 10.51 14.58
CA MET A 74 -6.19 11.05 13.29
C MET A 74 -5.72 9.95 12.33
N THR A 75 -5.59 10.28 11.06
CA THR A 75 -5.01 9.37 10.07
C THR A 75 -3.51 9.20 10.25
N HIS A 76 -2.96 8.08 9.80
CA HIS A 76 -1.50 7.84 9.79
C HIS A 76 -0.73 8.95 9.05
N ALA A 77 -1.26 9.40 7.90
CA ALA A 77 -0.65 10.48 7.14
C ALA A 77 -0.55 11.79 7.95
N ARG A 78 -1.61 12.11 8.69
CA ARG A 78 -1.60 13.29 9.57
C ARG A 78 -0.64 13.14 10.72
N PHE A 79 -0.64 12.00 11.38
CA PHE A 79 0.30 11.68 12.45
C PHE A 79 1.76 11.86 12.00
N LEU A 80 2.11 11.33 10.83
CA LEU A 80 3.46 11.43 10.28
C LEU A 80 3.87 12.86 9.88
N SER A 81 2.91 13.74 9.63
CA SER A 81 3.17 15.16 9.31
C SER A 81 3.39 16.06 10.52
N LEU A 82 3.03 15.59 11.72
CA LEU A 82 3.10 16.40 12.93
C LEU A 82 4.53 16.55 13.48
N PRO A 83 4.88 17.74 14.01
CA PRO A 83 6.15 17.93 14.69
C PRO A 83 6.28 17.02 15.92
N THR A 84 7.43 16.36 16.06
CA THR A 84 7.71 15.44 17.19
C THR A 84 7.49 16.11 18.56
N LYS A 85 7.72 17.43 18.67
CA LYS A 85 7.56 18.17 19.93
C LYS A 85 6.13 18.07 20.46
N LEU A 86 5.14 18.16 19.58
CA LEU A 86 3.71 18.06 19.93
C LEU A 86 3.33 16.66 20.40
N LEU A 87 3.91 15.65 19.78
CA LEU A 87 3.56 14.25 20.02
C LEU A 87 4.11 13.69 21.34
N LYS A 88 5.14 14.33 21.92
CA LYS A 88 5.80 13.83 23.14
C LYS A 88 4.90 13.77 24.37
N LYS A 89 3.85 14.56 24.43
CA LYS A 89 2.92 14.60 25.57
C LYS A 89 1.79 13.57 25.49
N PHE A 90 1.66 12.88 24.37
CA PHE A 90 0.61 11.89 24.15
C PHE A 90 1.15 10.47 24.29
N GLU A 91 0.31 9.56 24.76
CA GLU A 91 0.47 8.13 24.52
C GLU A 91 -0.12 7.83 23.14
N ILE A 92 0.71 7.29 22.24
CA ILE A 92 0.33 7.13 20.85
C ILE A 92 0.08 5.65 20.59
N ILE A 93 -1.14 5.34 20.19
CA ILE A 93 -1.57 4.01 19.76
C ILE A 93 -1.83 4.07 18.27
N ILE A 94 -1.16 3.23 17.52
CA ILE A 94 -1.29 3.12 16.08
C ILE A 94 -2.02 1.82 15.78
N ASP A 95 -3.17 1.91 15.13
CA ASP A 95 -3.92 0.76 14.63
C ASP A 95 -3.43 0.43 13.22
N GLU A 96 -3.17 -0.81 12.96
CA GLU A 96 -2.58 -1.38 11.75
C GLU A 96 -1.05 -1.11 11.59
N ASP A 97 -0.47 -1.75 10.58
CA ASP A 97 0.95 -1.66 10.24
C ASP A 97 1.26 -0.36 9.49
N ILE A 98 1.67 0.67 10.23
CA ILE A 98 1.94 1.99 9.67
C ILE A 98 3.16 2.00 8.74
N LEU A 99 4.16 1.13 8.96
CA LEU A 99 5.34 1.04 8.11
C LEU A 99 4.93 0.58 6.71
N TYR A 100 4.12 -0.47 6.63
CA TYR A 100 3.55 -0.95 5.38
C TYR A 100 2.57 0.08 4.78
N ASN A 101 1.56 0.50 5.53
CA ASN A 101 0.42 1.26 5.00
C ASN A 101 0.78 2.70 4.60
N SER A 102 1.78 3.31 5.25
CA SER A 102 1.99 4.75 5.13
C SER A 102 3.42 5.19 4.85
N MET A 103 4.38 4.27 4.81
CA MET A 103 5.78 4.59 4.58
C MET A 103 6.37 3.86 3.38
N LEU A 104 6.45 2.52 3.42
CA LEU A 104 7.17 1.75 2.40
C LEU A 104 6.46 1.73 1.04
N THR A 105 5.14 1.79 1.02
CA THR A 105 4.34 1.76 -0.21
C THR A 105 4.11 3.14 -0.83
N ARG A 106 4.50 4.21 -0.13
CA ARG A 106 4.28 5.60 -0.56
C ARG A 106 5.39 6.08 -1.49
N VAL A 107 5.38 5.61 -2.73
CA VAL A 107 6.33 6.06 -3.75
C VAL A 107 5.76 7.27 -4.50
N GLY A 108 6.53 8.35 -4.50
CA GLY A 108 6.26 9.51 -5.33
C GLY A 108 6.95 9.45 -6.69
N SER A 109 6.63 10.39 -7.55
CA SER A 109 7.34 10.59 -8.81
C SER A 109 7.36 12.04 -9.24
N VAL A 110 8.47 12.47 -9.82
CA VAL A 110 8.65 13.76 -10.48
C VAL A 110 9.04 13.51 -11.93
N LYS A 111 8.42 14.23 -12.86
CA LYS A 111 8.78 14.12 -14.28
C LYS A 111 10.10 14.81 -14.57
N ILE A 112 10.85 14.27 -15.49
CA ILE A 112 12.08 14.91 -15.99
C ILE A 112 11.77 16.32 -16.54
N SER A 113 10.67 16.46 -17.30
CA SER A 113 10.24 17.76 -17.81
C SER A 113 9.98 18.81 -16.73
N THR A 114 9.56 18.41 -15.53
CA THR A 114 9.39 19.33 -14.40
C THR A 114 10.76 19.88 -13.96
N LEU A 115 11.77 19.04 -13.83
CA LEU A 115 13.14 19.45 -13.47
C LEU A 115 13.76 20.34 -14.57
N GLU A 116 13.55 20.00 -15.84
CA GLU A 116 13.97 20.83 -16.97
C GLU A 116 13.31 22.23 -16.96
N ASN A 117 12.05 22.32 -16.54
CA ASN A 117 11.37 23.60 -16.38
C ASN A 117 11.95 24.42 -15.22
N VAL A 118 12.29 23.77 -14.10
CA VAL A 118 12.98 24.43 -12.98
C VAL A 118 14.30 25.01 -13.44
N LEU A 119 15.07 24.31 -14.26
CA LEU A 119 16.36 24.85 -14.81
C LEU A 119 16.22 26.12 -15.65
N LYS A 120 15.05 26.36 -16.24
CA LYS A 120 14.79 27.57 -17.05
C LYS A 120 14.57 28.81 -16.19
N GLU A 121 14.34 28.64 -14.90
CA GLU A 121 14.12 29.76 -13.99
C GLU A 121 15.42 30.53 -13.73
N SER A 122 15.39 31.84 -14.00
CA SER A 122 16.57 32.70 -13.92
C SER A 122 17.07 32.96 -12.50
N ARG A 123 16.23 32.69 -11.49
CA ARG A 123 16.51 32.96 -10.07
C ARG A 123 17.15 31.80 -9.33
N LEU A 124 17.39 30.66 -10.00
CA LEU A 124 18.04 29.51 -9.37
C LEU A 124 19.48 29.87 -8.95
N SER A 125 19.85 29.50 -7.73
CA SER A 125 21.25 29.54 -7.31
C SER A 125 22.10 28.61 -8.17
N TYR A 126 23.38 28.87 -8.24
CA TYR A 126 24.32 28.02 -9.00
C TYR A 126 24.29 26.58 -8.46
N GLU A 127 24.27 26.42 -7.13
CA GLU A 127 24.27 25.13 -6.48
C GLU A 127 22.97 24.35 -6.79
N ALA A 128 21.81 25.00 -6.72
CA ALA A 128 20.53 24.36 -7.07
C ALA A 128 20.49 23.95 -8.55
N ARG A 129 21.04 24.77 -9.44
CA ARG A 129 21.15 24.45 -10.87
C ARG A 129 21.99 23.21 -11.10
N LEU A 130 23.21 23.18 -10.55
CA LEU A 130 24.13 22.05 -10.68
C LEU A 130 23.52 20.76 -10.14
N GLU A 131 22.80 20.84 -9.03
CA GLU A 131 22.16 19.68 -8.42
C GLU A 131 21.02 19.12 -9.28
N ILE A 132 20.21 19.99 -9.91
CA ILE A 132 19.15 19.56 -10.84
C ILE A 132 19.78 18.97 -12.13
N GLU A 133 20.85 19.54 -12.64
CA GLU A 133 21.59 18.96 -13.77
C GLU A 133 22.09 17.55 -13.45
N ASN A 134 22.67 17.34 -12.27
CA ASN A 134 23.08 16.02 -11.80
C ASN A 134 21.88 15.03 -11.69
N LEU A 135 20.71 15.51 -11.28
CA LEU A 135 19.50 14.68 -11.25
C LEU A 135 19.02 14.28 -12.65
N LEU A 136 19.21 15.13 -13.64
CA LEU A 136 18.87 14.81 -15.03
C LEU A 136 19.85 13.80 -15.65
N ASP A 137 21.09 13.74 -15.17
CA ASP A 137 22.14 12.83 -15.65
C ASP A 137 22.17 11.48 -14.89
N LEU A 138 21.21 11.23 -14.00
CA LEU A 138 21.16 9.97 -13.27
C LEU A 138 21.08 8.76 -14.19
N GLN A 139 21.84 7.73 -13.87
CA GLN A 139 21.76 6.44 -14.55
C GLN A 139 20.41 5.78 -14.32
N GLU A 140 19.74 5.38 -15.40
CA GLU A 140 18.44 4.70 -15.32
C GLU A 140 18.54 3.39 -14.53
N GLY A 141 17.56 3.17 -13.63
CA GLY A 141 17.46 1.96 -12.82
C GLY A 141 18.44 1.86 -11.65
N LYS A 142 19.27 2.87 -11.41
CA LYS A 142 20.15 2.91 -10.24
C LYS A 142 19.54 3.76 -9.13
N CYS A 143 19.59 3.21 -7.91
CA CYS A 143 19.14 3.92 -6.70
C CYS A 143 20.25 4.85 -6.18
N TYR A 144 19.82 5.98 -5.64
CA TYR A 144 20.69 6.98 -5.03
C TYR A 144 20.09 7.43 -3.70
N LYS A 145 20.95 7.60 -2.67
CA LYS A 145 20.59 8.27 -1.42
C LYS A 145 20.81 9.77 -1.51
N LYS A 146 19.96 10.54 -0.88
CA LYS A 146 20.05 12.00 -0.89
C LYS A 146 21.23 12.58 -0.11
N GLU A 147 21.80 11.83 0.81
CA GLU A 147 23.02 12.25 1.53
C GLU A 147 24.21 12.47 0.59
N THR A 148 24.16 11.90 -0.61
CA THR A 148 25.20 12.05 -1.65
C THR A 148 25.07 13.34 -2.44
N TYR A 149 23.90 13.98 -2.41
CA TYR A 149 23.58 15.21 -3.13
C TYR A 149 22.97 16.19 -2.14
N GLY A 150 23.44 17.40 -2.07
CA GLY A 150 23.02 18.44 -1.14
C GLY A 150 21.49 18.67 -1.10
N ARG A 151 21.03 19.60 -0.30
CA ARG A 151 19.63 20.00 -0.29
C ARG A 151 19.39 21.02 -1.39
N ILE A 152 18.55 20.68 -2.36
CA ILE A 152 18.01 21.71 -3.26
C ILE A 152 16.99 22.51 -2.46
N GLU A 153 17.27 23.77 -2.25
CA GLU A 153 16.32 24.72 -1.69
C GLU A 153 15.72 25.52 -2.86
N LEU A 154 14.46 25.30 -3.14
CA LEU A 154 13.69 26.09 -4.09
C LEU A 154 12.75 27.00 -3.30
N ASP A 155 12.70 28.26 -3.71
CA ASP A 155 11.69 29.18 -3.17
C ASP A 155 10.27 28.81 -3.64
N ILE A 156 9.28 29.28 -2.88
CA ILE A 156 7.87 28.94 -3.13
C ILE A 156 7.42 29.46 -4.51
N GLU A 157 7.90 30.61 -4.95
CA GLU A 157 7.54 31.20 -6.23
C GLU A 157 8.04 30.33 -7.40
N THR A 158 9.26 29.78 -7.30
CA THR A 158 9.82 28.82 -8.27
C THR A 158 9.01 27.53 -8.30
N ILE A 159 8.64 26.98 -7.13
CA ILE A 159 7.80 25.77 -7.04
C ILE A 159 6.44 25.98 -7.69
N GLU A 160 5.79 27.13 -7.42
CA GLU A 160 4.48 27.48 -8.00
C GLU A 160 4.52 27.69 -9.51
N LYS A 161 5.56 28.33 -10.02
CA LYS A 161 5.74 28.54 -11.47
C LYS A 161 6.00 27.24 -12.23
N CYS A 162 6.67 26.30 -11.60
CA CYS A 162 6.93 24.99 -12.19
C CYS A 162 5.70 24.08 -12.24
N LYS A 163 4.52 24.65 -12.03
CA LYS A 163 3.17 24.05 -12.04
C LYS A 163 3.16 22.66 -12.65
N ALA A 164 3.47 21.68 -11.85
CA ALA A 164 3.26 20.33 -12.26
C ALA A 164 2.31 19.73 -11.24
N ASN A 165 1.43 18.86 -11.71
CA ASN A 165 0.72 17.91 -10.86
C ASN A 165 1.69 16.90 -10.22
N ASP A 166 2.98 17.25 -10.14
CA ASP A 166 4.07 16.43 -9.65
C ASP A 166 4.43 16.85 -8.22
N ASN A 167 4.78 15.90 -7.39
CA ASN A 167 5.12 16.10 -5.98
C ASN A 167 6.55 16.66 -5.81
N LEU A 168 6.85 17.79 -6.46
CA LEU A 168 8.19 18.38 -6.43
C LEU A 168 8.66 18.70 -5.01
N THR A 169 7.80 19.33 -4.20
CA THR A 169 8.12 19.67 -2.81
C THR A 169 8.40 18.42 -1.96
N GLU A 170 7.66 17.34 -2.18
CA GLU A 170 7.89 16.07 -1.48
C GLU A 170 9.17 15.40 -1.98
N PHE A 171 9.44 15.45 -3.29
CA PHE A 171 10.69 14.96 -3.88
C PHE A 171 11.92 15.65 -3.30
N LEU A 172 11.87 16.96 -3.08
CA LEU A 172 12.96 17.70 -2.46
C LEU A 172 13.27 17.25 -1.02
N LYS A 173 12.32 16.55 -0.37
CA LYS A 173 12.50 15.92 0.94
C LYS A 173 12.80 14.42 0.87
N ALA A 174 12.88 13.84 -0.32
CA ALA A 174 13.06 12.41 -0.49
C ALA A 174 14.31 11.88 0.19
N GLY A 175 14.26 10.64 0.67
CA GLY A 175 15.43 9.95 1.25
C GLY A 175 16.22 9.19 0.20
N CYS A 176 15.53 8.55 -0.74
CA CYS A 176 16.10 7.79 -1.85
C CYS A 176 15.32 8.04 -3.13
N TYR A 177 16.00 7.94 -4.26
CA TYR A 177 15.40 8.14 -5.57
C TYR A 177 16.08 7.31 -6.66
N MET A 178 15.36 7.10 -7.78
CA MET A 178 15.81 6.33 -8.93
C MET A 178 15.20 6.90 -10.21
N ARG A 179 16.01 7.08 -11.25
CA ARG A 179 15.49 7.44 -12.57
C ARG A 179 14.81 6.23 -13.21
N GLN A 180 13.60 6.45 -13.72
CA GLN A 180 12.80 5.47 -14.44
C GLN A 180 12.20 6.16 -15.68
N LYS A 181 12.83 5.96 -16.84
CA LYS A 181 12.41 6.59 -18.11
C LYS A 181 12.29 8.12 -17.96
N ASP A 182 11.06 8.63 -18.10
CA ASP A 182 10.74 10.06 -18.12
C ASP A 182 10.45 10.64 -16.73
N CYS A 183 10.72 9.89 -15.67
CA CYS A 183 10.48 10.35 -14.30
C CYS A 183 11.55 9.86 -13.33
N ILE A 184 11.66 10.55 -12.21
CA ILE A 184 12.41 10.09 -11.04
C ILE A 184 11.39 9.58 -10.03
N LYS A 185 11.48 8.31 -9.68
CA LYS A 185 10.74 7.70 -8.55
C LYS A 185 11.49 7.97 -7.27
N TYR A 186 10.77 8.26 -6.20
CA TYR A 186 11.38 8.53 -4.91
C TYR A 186 10.56 7.96 -3.76
N LEU A 187 11.25 7.70 -2.66
CA LEU A 187 10.64 7.31 -1.39
C LEU A 187 10.85 8.43 -0.38
N PRO A 188 9.78 8.94 0.24
CA PRO A 188 9.89 9.90 1.34
C PRO A 188 10.75 9.33 2.48
N PRO A 189 11.35 10.17 3.33
CA PRO A 189 12.12 9.70 4.46
C PRO A 189 11.29 8.83 5.40
N ILE A 190 11.78 7.63 5.71
CA ILE A 190 11.13 6.70 6.64
C ILE A 190 11.54 7.12 8.06
N LYS A 191 10.68 7.86 8.74
CA LYS A 191 10.98 8.41 10.08
C LYS A 191 9.77 8.35 10.99
N PHE A 192 9.95 7.80 12.18
CA PHE A 192 9.00 7.96 13.28
C PHE A 192 9.36 9.14 14.18
N PRO A 193 8.35 9.82 14.74
CA PRO A 193 8.57 10.81 15.79
C PRO A 193 9.32 10.17 16.96
N LYS A 194 10.21 10.93 17.63
CA LYS A 194 10.95 10.46 18.81
C LYS A 194 10.05 10.46 20.06
N CYS A 195 9.07 9.59 20.10
CA CYS A 195 8.14 9.38 21.21
C CYS A 195 7.86 7.88 21.38
N LYS A 196 7.24 7.51 22.51
CA LYS A 196 6.76 6.14 22.74
C LYS A 196 5.58 5.86 21.81
N LEU A 197 5.61 4.71 21.17
CA LEU A 197 4.56 4.24 20.26
C LEU A 197 4.12 2.85 20.68
N ILE A 198 2.83 2.58 20.59
CA ILE A 198 2.24 1.25 20.69
C ILE A 198 1.64 0.97 19.31
N ILE A 199 2.10 -0.08 18.63
CA ILE A 199 1.60 -0.45 17.30
C ILE A 199 0.84 -1.76 17.44
N LEU A 200 -0.42 -1.76 17.04
CA LEU A 200 -1.30 -2.93 17.02
C LEU A 200 -1.42 -3.41 15.58
N SER A 201 -0.85 -4.56 15.26
CA SER A 201 -0.85 -5.06 13.89
C SER A 201 -0.87 -6.58 13.84
N ALA A 202 -1.59 -7.13 12.87
CA ALA A 202 -1.59 -8.55 12.56
C ALA A 202 -0.45 -8.94 11.59
N THR A 203 0.15 -7.99 10.89
CA THR A 203 1.11 -8.23 9.80
C THR A 203 2.53 -7.70 10.10
N LEU A 204 2.76 -7.18 11.30
CA LEU A 204 4.05 -6.59 11.68
C LEU A 204 5.19 -7.61 11.59
N ASP A 205 6.30 -7.21 10.98
CA ASP A 205 7.56 -7.95 10.98
C ASP A 205 8.59 -7.17 11.82
N ASN A 206 8.94 -7.70 13.00
CA ASN A 206 9.87 -7.05 13.93
C ASN A 206 11.24 -6.81 13.31
N VAL A 207 11.76 -7.76 12.53
CA VAL A 207 13.08 -7.62 11.88
C VAL A 207 13.06 -6.49 10.86
N ILE A 208 11.97 -6.32 10.12
CA ILE A 208 11.80 -5.19 9.21
C ILE A 208 11.80 -3.87 10.00
N TYR A 209 11.05 -3.78 11.11
CA TYR A 209 11.05 -2.58 11.95
C TYR A 209 12.43 -2.28 12.52
N GLU A 210 13.16 -3.26 13.01
CA GLU A 210 14.53 -3.11 13.52
C GLU A 210 15.51 -2.62 12.44
N LEU A 211 15.38 -3.12 11.21
CA LEU A 211 16.18 -2.66 10.07
C LEU A 211 15.97 -1.17 9.74
N PHE A 212 14.72 -0.70 9.81
CA PHE A 212 14.41 0.70 9.50
C PHE A 212 14.67 1.65 10.67
N PHE A 213 14.65 1.16 11.90
CA PHE A 213 14.78 1.96 13.12
C PHE A 213 15.83 1.39 14.09
N PRO A 214 17.08 1.20 13.66
CA PRO A 214 18.10 0.48 14.43
C PRO A 214 18.47 1.15 15.76
N THR A 215 18.10 2.42 15.95
CA THR A 215 18.37 3.16 17.20
C THR A 215 17.20 3.13 18.19
N ARG A 216 16.11 2.42 17.86
CA ARG A 216 14.95 2.25 18.74
C ARG A 216 14.99 0.92 19.46
N GLU A 217 14.59 0.95 20.69
CA GLU A 217 14.25 -0.27 21.43
C GLU A 217 12.84 -0.72 21.03
N PHE A 218 12.71 -1.99 20.66
CA PHE A 218 11.45 -2.65 20.35
C PHE A 218 11.14 -3.70 21.38
N ILE A 219 9.92 -3.67 21.91
CA ILE A 219 9.38 -4.74 22.75
C ILE A 219 8.24 -5.37 21.97
N LEU A 220 8.45 -6.60 21.50
CA LEU A 220 7.42 -7.36 20.79
C LEU A 220 6.58 -8.14 21.78
N HIS A 221 5.27 -7.90 21.75
CA HIS A 221 4.28 -8.69 22.47
C HIS A 221 3.49 -9.54 21.47
N GLU A 222 3.88 -10.79 21.33
CA GLU A 222 3.13 -11.73 20.49
C GLU A 222 1.86 -12.17 21.23
N VAL A 223 0.74 -11.93 20.59
CA VAL A 223 -0.56 -12.44 21.05
C VAL A 223 -0.84 -13.73 20.31
N LYS A 224 -1.35 -14.74 21.01
CA LYS A 224 -1.76 -15.99 20.37
C LYS A 224 -2.77 -15.69 19.28
N GLN A 225 -2.47 -16.15 18.07
CA GLN A 225 -3.34 -15.97 16.92
C GLN A 225 -4.70 -16.64 17.19
N ALA A 226 -5.77 -15.86 17.08
CA ALA A 226 -7.11 -16.40 17.17
C ALA A 226 -7.44 -17.23 15.92
N ALA A 227 -8.06 -18.38 16.10
CA ALA A 227 -8.52 -19.18 14.98
C ALA A 227 -9.65 -18.46 14.22
N TYR A 228 -9.65 -18.56 12.90
CA TYR A 228 -10.76 -18.08 12.10
C TYR A 228 -12.04 -18.90 12.42
N MET A 229 -13.17 -18.24 12.51
CA MET A 229 -14.49 -18.89 12.51
C MET A 229 -14.85 -19.34 11.08
N GLY A 230 -14.44 -18.57 10.11
CA GLY A 230 -14.57 -18.89 8.69
C GLY A 230 -13.35 -19.62 8.13
N ASN A 231 -13.33 -19.80 6.81
CA ASN A 231 -12.31 -20.60 6.14
C ASN A 231 -11.55 -19.78 5.10
N VAL A 232 -10.25 -20.02 4.97
CA VAL A 232 -9.44 -19.59 3.84
C VAL A 232 -9.07 -20.83 3.02
N ILE A 233 -9.58 -20.93 1.81
CA ILE A 233 -9.28 -22.04 0.89
C ILE A 233 -8.32 -21.51 -0.17
N GLN A 234 -7.08 -21.97 -0.13
CA GLN A 234 -6.04 -21.49 -1.02
C GLN A 234 -5.67 -22.51 -2.10
N TYR A 235 -5.56 -22.02 -3.33
CA TYR A 235 -5.14 -22.76 -4.52
C TYR A 235 -3.76 -22.29 -4.95
N PRO A 236 -2.67 -22.94 -4.51
CA PRO A 236 -1.31 -22.48 -4.70
C PRO A 236 -0.68 -22.92 -6.03
N ALA A 237 -1.37 -23.70 -6.86
CA ALA A 237 -0.81 -24.29 -8.08
C ALA A 237 -0.21 -23.30 -9.07
N TYR A 238 -0.67 -22.04 -9.05
CA TYR A 238 -0.21 -20.99 -9.94
C TYR A 238 0.08 -19.68 -9.19
N SER A 239 1.13 -18.98 -9.64
CA SER A 239 1.49 -17.69 -9.08
C SER A 239 0.44 -16.62 -9.26
N MET A 240 -0.50 -16.78 -10.18
CA MET A 240 -1.52 -15.78 -10.54
C MET A 240 -0.93 -14.38 -10.66
N SER A 241 0.26 -14.29 -11.25
CA SER A 241 0.92 -13.02 -11.54
C SER A 241 0.11 -12.23 -12.57
N ARG A 242 0.39 -10.92 -12.67
CA ARG A 242 -0.24 -10.07 -13.71
C ARG A 242 -0.11 -10.66 -15.11
N ASN A 243 1.03 -11.29 -15.43
CA ASN A 243 1.23 -11.94 -16.73
C ASN A 243 0.39 -13.21 -16.88
N THR A 244 0.30 -14.03 -15.84
CA THR A 244 -0.56 -15.21 -15.83
C THR A 244 -2.01 -14.83 -16.08
N ILE A 245 -2.54 -13.86 -15.33
CA ILE A 245 -3.92 -13.37 -15.48
C ILE A 245 -4.15 -12.79 -16.87
N LYS A 246 -3.20 -11.99 -17.39
CA LYS A 246 -3.28 -11.45 -18.75
C LYS A 246 -3.40 -12.55 -19.82
N ASN A 247 -2.68 -13.63 -19.66
CA ASN A 247 -2.72 -14.75 -20.59
C ASN A 247 -4.06 -15.50 -20.50
N ILE A 248 -4.60 -15.67 -19.28
CA ILE A 248 -5.93 -16.24 -19.07
C ILE A 248 -7.01 -15.44 -19.81
N ILE A 249 -7.00 -14.11 -19.65
CA ILE A 249 -7.99 -13.22 -20.28
C ILE A 249 -7.88 -13.25 -21.81
N LYS A 250 -6.66 -13.33 -22.35
CA LYS A 250 -6.43 -13.36 -23.80
C LYS A 250 -6.78 -14.68 -24.45
N SER A 251 -6.73 -15.78 -23.72
CA SER A 251 -7.11 -17.09 -24.22
C SER A 251 -8.63 -17.19 -24.24
N ASN A 252 -9.26 -16.74 -25.33
CA ASN A 252 -10.67 -17.02 -25.59
C ASN A 252 -10.92 -18.52 -25.84
N ASP A 253 -9.87 -19.31 -25.91
CA ASP A 253 -9.93 -20.73 -26.14
C ASP A 253 -10.07 -21.50 -24.83
N LEU A 254 -11.28 -21.96 -24.58
CA LEU A 254 -11.66 -22.70 -23.36
C LEU A 254 -11.07 -24.11 -23.31
N SER A 255 -10.48 -24.57 -24.39
CA SER A 255 -9.89 -25.92 -24.53
C SER A 255 -8.45 -25.97 -23.99
N TYR A 256 -7.78 -24.85 -23.80
CA TYR A 256 -6.33 -24.79 -23.62
C TYR A 256 -5.92 -24.04 -22.40
N SER A 257 -6.09 -24.04 -21.39
CA SER A 257 -5.22 -23.70 -20.25
C SER A 257 -5.89 -23.87 -18.91
N THR A 258 -5.28 -24.64 -18.18
CA THR A 258 -5.51 -24.92 -16.79
C THR A 258 -5.92 -23.67 -15.97
N PRO A 259 -5.30 -22.48 -16.11
CA PRO A 259 -5.74 -21.30 -15.38
C PRO A 259 -7.12 -20.75 -15.79
N ALA A 260 -7.45 -20.74 -17.08
CA ALA A 260 -8.76 -20.25 -17.51
C ALA A 260 -9.89 -21.24 -17.17
N MET A 261 -9.63 -22.54 -17.29
CA MET A 261 -10.54 -23.59 -16.82
C MET A 261 -10.71 -23.55 -15.31
N LEU A 262 -9.60 -23.39 -14.57
CA LEU A 262 -9.57 -23.19 -13.14
C LEU A 262 -10.49 -22.04 -12.75
N PHE A 263 -10.31 -20.90 -13.37
CA PHE A 263 -11.07 -19.68 -13.12
C PHE A 263 -12.57 -19.89 -13.36
N LYS A 264 -12.96 -20.50 -14.49
CA LYS A 264 -14.35 -20.80 -14.78
C LYS A 264 -14.95 -21.81 -13.82
N LYS A 265 -14.23 -22.88 -13.50
CA LYS A 265 -14.69 -23.92 -12.59
C LYS A 265 -14.89 -23.35 -11.19
N ILE A 266 -14.00 -22.48 -10.73
CA ILE A 266 -14.12 -21.80 -9.46
C ILE A 266 -15.36 -20.94 -9.41
N LEU A 267 -15.60 -20.13 -10.42
CA LEU A 267 -16.82 -19.34 -10.49
C LEU A 267 -18.08 -20.22 -10.54
N SER A 268 -18.01 -21.41 -11.12
CA SER A 268 -19.12 -22.36 -11.11
C SER A 268 -19.33 -23.06 -9.77
N TYR A 269 -18.28 -23.24 -8.95
CA TYR A 269 -18.36 -23.80 -7.61
C TYR A 269 -18.63 -22.76 -6.53
N THR A 270 -18.40 -21.47 -6.82
CA THR A 270 -18.55 -20.38 -5.84
C THR A 270 -19.85 -19.64 -6.02
N TYR A 271 -20.98 -20.35 -6.03
CA TYR A 271 -22.33 -19.77 -6.20
C TYR A 271 -22.64 -18.61 -5.25
N ASN A 272 -21.93 -18.50 -4.14
CA ASN A 272 -22.15 -17.52 -3.09
C ASN A 272 -21.00 -16.49 -2.96
N VAL A 273 -20.07 -16.40 -3.90
CA VAL A 273 -19.06 -15.35 -3.88
C VAL A 273 -19.70 -14.02 -4.28
N THR A 274 -19.63 -13.07 -3.38
CA THR A 274 -20.30 -11.77 -3.56
C THR A 274 -19.34 -10.66 -3.95
N TYR A 275 -18.03 -10.83 -3.71
CA TYR A 275 -17.02 -9.85 -4.08
C TYR A 275 -15.72 -10.52 -4.53
N GLY A 276 -14.91 -9.76 -5.26
CA GLY A 276 -13.59 -10.18 -5.70
C GLY A 276 -12.51 -9.15 -5.47
N ILE A 277 -11.28 -9.61 -5.23
CA ILE A 277 -10.08 -8.76 -5.12
C ILE A 277 -9.06 -9.22 -6.13
N THR A 278 -8.57 -8.29 -6.95
CA THR A 278 -7.53 -8.56 -7.97
C THR A 278 -6.70 -7.31 -8.24
N PHE A 279 -5.93 -7.30 -9.30
CA PHE A 279 -5.20 -6.09 -9.73
C PHE A 279 -6.15 -5.10 -10.41
N LYS A 280 -6.03 -3.80 -10.13
CA LYS A 280 -6.84 -2.72 -10.70
C LYS A 280 -7.04 -2.83 -12.22
N LYS A 281 -5.99 -3.22 -12.93
CA LYS A 281 -6.04 -3.38 -14.39
C LYS A 281 -7.04 -4.44 -14.87
N TYR A 282 -7.31 -5.45 -14.05
CA TYR A 282 -8.09 -6.62 -14.42
C TYR A 282 -9.46 -6.70 -13.73
N GLU A 283 -9.86 -5.67 -13.01
CA GLU A 283 -11.16 -5.63 -12.34
C GLU A 283 -12.34 -5.85 -13.28
N LYS A 284 -12.26 -5.22 -14.47
CA LYS A 284 -13.34 -5.25 -15.47
C LYS A 284 -13.25 -6.48 -16.39
N ASP A 285 -12.08 -7.09 -16.48
CA ASP A 285 -11.83 -8.21 -17.40
C ASP A 285 -12.15 -9.57 -16.77
N LEU A 286 -12.21 -9.61 -15.44
CA LEU A 286 -12.56 -10.82 -14.69
C LEU A 286 -14.05 -10.81 -14.36
N PRO A 287 -14.75 -11.94 -14.50
CA PRO A 287 -16.17 -12.04 -14.21
C PRO A 287 -16.43 -12.08 -12.69
N LEU A 288 -16.01 -11.03 -11.99
CA LEU A 288 -16.17 -10.83 -10.55
C LEU A 288 -17.29 -9.85 -10.27
N LYS A 289 -18.00 -10.09 -9.16
CA LYS A 289 -18.99 -9.14 -8.63
C LYS A 289 -18.30 -8.24 -7.60
N ASN A 290 -18.68 -6.98 -7.55
CA ASN A 290 -18.21 -6.02 -6.54
C ASN A 290 -16.69 -6.11 -6.32
N THR A 291 -15.92 -5.72 -7.31
CA THR A 291 -14.47 -5.91 -7.31
C THR A 291 -13.75 -4.79 -6.56
N LEU A 292 -12.81 -5.18 -5.71
CA LEU A 292 -11.76 -4.33 -5.16
C LEU A 292 -10.43 -4.64 -5.84
N HIS A 293 -9.43 -3.82 -5.59
CA HIS A 293 -8.09 -4.09 -6.07
C HIS A 293 -7.02 -3.96 -5.00
N PHE A 294 -5.93 -4.70 -5.18
CA PHE A 294 -4.73 -4.54 -4.38
C PHE A 294 -4.25 -3.08 -4.39
N GLY A 295 -3.79 -2.59 -3.24
CA GLY A 295 -3.41 -1.20 -3.02
C GLY A 295 -4.56 -0.25 -2.67
N ASN A 296 -5.81 -0.73 -2.63
CA ASN A 296 -6.98 0.04 -2.22
C ASN A 296 -7.94 -0.80 -1.38
N LEU A 297 -7.41 -1.44 -0.37
CA LEU A 297 -8.17 -2.32 0.52
C LEU A 297 -8.58 -1.63 1.82
N ALA A 298 -7.94 -0.52 2.19
CA ALA A 298 -8.19 0.16 3.46
C ALA A 298 -9.61 0.74 3.57
N GLY A 299 -10.15 0.74 4.78
CA GLY A 299 -11.39 1.46 5.11
C GLY A 299 -12.69 0.88 4.53
N THR A 300 -12.71 -0.39 4.08
CA THR A 300 -13.91 -1.02 3.50
C THR A 300 -14.40 -2.17 4.35
N ASP A 301 -15.55 -2.03 4.99
CA ASP A 301 -16.20 -3.09 5.78
C ASP A 301 -17.46 -3.67 5.13
N CYS A 302 -17.83 -3.20 3.96
CA CYS A 302 -19.05 -3.66 3.26
C CYS A 302 -19.01 -5.14 2.85
N TYR A 303 -17.88 -5.81 3.00
CA TYR A 303 -17.68 -7.23 2.70
C TYR A 303 -17.62 -8.10 3.96
N SER A 304 -17.76 -7.53 5.15
CA SER A 304 -17.88 -8.29 6.39
C SER A 304 -19.03 -9.30 6.28
N GLY A 305 -18.77 -10.53 6.64
CA GLY A 305 -19.78 -11.59 6.55
C GLY A 305 -20.09 -12.10 5.14
N LYS A 306 -19.27 -11.83 4.14
CA LYS A 306 -19.47 -12.25 2.76
C LYS A 306 -18.36 -13.17 2.27
N ASN A 307 -18.73 -14.15 1.43
CA ASN A 307 -17.74 -14.98 0.73
C ASN A 307 -17.04 -14.15 -0.35
N GLY A 308 -15.72 -14.27 -0.39
CA GLY A 308 -14.87 -13.53 -1.31
C GLY A 308 -13.95 -14.41 -2.14
N VAL A 309 -13.44 -13.86 -3.23
CA VAL A 309 -12.38 -14.45 -4.02
C VAL A 309 -11.23 -13.47 -4.22
N ILE A 310 -10.02 -13.93 -3.95
CA ILE A 310 -8.79 -13.16 -4.13
C ILE A 310 -7.99 -13.81 -5.26
N ILE A 311 -7.67 -13.04 -6.30
CA ILE A 311 -6.97 -13.55 -7.48
C ILE A 311 -5.73 -12.71 -7.74
N GLY A 312 -4.60 -13.29 -7.44
CA GLY A 312 -3.30 -12.69 -7.70
C GLY A 312 -2.33 -12.81 -6.53
N THR A 313 -1.06 -12.83 -6.86
CA THR A 313 0.02 -12.57 -5.91
C THR A 313 0.45 -11.12 -6.07
N PRO A 314 0.25 -10.25 -5.06
CA PRO A 314 0.42 -8.80 -5.18
C PRO A 314 1.90 -8.39 -5.17
N HIS A 315 2.63 -8.79 -6.21
CA HIS A 315 3.99 -8.29 -6.42
C HIS A 315 3.97 -6.80 -6.69
N PHE A 316 4.76 -6.06 -5.93
CA PHE A 316 5.07 -4.67 -6.22
C PHE A 316 6.08 -4.55 -7.37
N PRO A 317 6.19 -3.38 -8.01
CA PRO A 317 7.25 -3.14 -9.00
C PRO A 317 8.64 -3.28 -8.37
N THR A 318 9.60 -3.83 -9.11
CA THR A 318 10.96 -4.09 -8.60
C THR A 318 11.65 -2.83 -8.09
N TYR A 319 11.43 -1.70 -8.73
CA TYR A 319 11.99 -0.42 -8.29
C TYR A 319 11.57 -0.05 -6.87
N LEU A 320 10.38 -0.47 -6.41
CA LEU A 320 9.95 -0.23 -5.03
C LEU A 320 10.84 -0.96 -4.04
N TYR A 321 11.08 -2.26 -4.26
CA TYR A 321 11.97 -3.04 -3.39
C TYR A 321 13.40 -2.46 -3.36
N GLU A 322 13.89 -1.99 -4.51
CA GLU A 322 15.21 -1.39 -4.64
C GLU A 322 15.31 -0.04 -3.91
N LEU A 323 14.28 0.81 -4.04
CA LEU A 323 14.21 2.07 -3.29
C LEU A 323 14.15 1.83 -1.78
N ILE A 324 13.35 0.86 -1.34
CA ILE A 324 13.26 0.48 0.08
C ILE A 324 14.62 -0.03 0.58
N ALA A 325 15.26 -0.93 -0.17
CA ALA A 325 16.59 -1.45 0.19
C ALA A 325 17.64 -0.34 0.24
N CYS A 326 17.59 0.62 -0.67
CA CYS A 326 18.49 1.78 -0.69
C CYS A 326 18.38 2.61 0.59
N THR A 327 17.22 2.72 1.23
CA THR A 327 17.07 3.46 2.48
C THR A 327 17.85 2.83 3.65
N ILE A 328 18.13 1.55 3.58
CA ILE A 328 18.89 0.78 4.59
C ILE A 328 20.27 0.34 4.06
N ASP A 329 20.83 1.08 3.11
CA ASP A 329 22.18 0.89 2.54
C ASP A 329 22.41 -0.44 1.79
N ILE A 330 21.33 -1.07 1.31
CA ILE A 330 21.43 -2.24 0.44
C ILE A 330 21.28 -1.80 -1.01
N SER A 331 22.34 -1.99 -1.78
CA SER A 331 22.36 -1.71 -3.23
C SER A 331 22.40 -3.03 -3.98
N GLU A 332 21.27 -3.44 -4.55
CA GLU A 332 21.18 -4.61 -5.43
C GLU A 332 20.26 -4.30 -6.61
N SER A 333 20.73 -4.56 -7.82
CA SER A 333 19.94 -4.36 -9.04
C SER A 333 19.06 -5.57 -9.32
N SER A 334 17.78 -5.32 -9.63
CA SER A 334 16.82 -6.37 -10.01
C SER A 334 17.22 -7.12 -11.28
N THR A 335 17.96 -6.47 -12.20
CA THR A 335 18.34 -7.06 -13.47
C THR A 335 19.13 -8.35 -13.33
N ASN A 336 19.94 -8.47 -12.28
CA ASN A 336 20.80 -9.64 -12.06
C ASN A 336 20.32 -10.58 -10.95
N SER A 337 19.53 -10.11 -10.00
CA SER A 337 19.18 -10.86 -8.79
C SER A 337 17.72 -11.29 -8.72
N TYR A 338 16.80 -10.62 -9.41
CA TYR A 338 15.37 -10.94 -9.40
C TYR A 338 15.03 -12.02 -10.43
N LYS A 339 14.95 -13.27 -9.96
CA LYS A 339 14.72 -14.46 -10.81
C LYS A 339 13.69 -15.39 -10.19
N ASN A 340 13.15 -16.30 -11.01
CA ASN A 340 12.32 -17.39 -10.51
C ASN A 340 13.18 -18.36 -9.69
N ARG A 341 12.89 -18.47 -8.40
CA ARG A 341 13.64 -19.33 -7.48
C ARG A 341 12.74 -20.06 -6.51
N ARG A 342 13.25 -21.15 -5.96
CA ARG A 342 12.60 -21.84 -4.85
C ARG A 342 12.85 -21.02 -3.59
N VAL A 343 11.78 -20.71 -2.90
CA VAL A 343 11.81 -19.93 -1.64
C VAL A 343 11.12 -20.70 -0.54
N ASN A 344 11.41 -20.31 0.71
CA ASN A 344 10.73 -20.80 1.90
C ASN A 344 10.12 -19.61 2.63
N TYR A 345 8.85 -19.69 2.97
CA TYR A 345 8.14 -18.69 3.77
C TYR A 345 7.27 -19.41 4.80
N LYS A 346 7.50 -19.17 6.10
CA LYS A 346 6.79 -19.79 7.23
C LYS A 346 6.69 -21.33 7.15
N GLY A 347 7.71 -22.00 6.58
CA GLY A 347 7.76 -23.46 6.42
C GLY A 347 7.30 -23.96 5.05
N ASP A 348 6.55 -23.18 4.29
CA ASP A 348 6.09 -23.54 2.95
C ASP A 348 7.16 -23.30 1.90
N ARG A 349 7.33 -24.29 1.00
CA ARG A 349 8.29 -24.23 -0.10
C ARG A 349 7.59 -24.13 -1.44
N PHE A 350 7.86 -23.04 -2.16
CA PHE A 350 7.26 -22.78 -3.47
C PHE A 350 8.22 -22.04 -4.41
N ARG A 351 7.84 -21.85 -5.65
CA ARG A 351 8.63 -21.09 -6.65
C ARG A 351 7.98 -19.77 -6.95
N MET A 352 8.76 -18.70 -6.91
CA MET A 352 8.31 -17.37 -7.31
C MET A 352 9.47 -16.49 -7.80
N MET A 353 9.14 -15.40 -8.48
CA MET A 353 10.10 -14.34 -8.77
C MET A 353 10.53 -13.68 -7.46
N SER A 354 11.82 -13.78 -7.11
CA SER A 354 12.35 -13.25 -5.85
C SER A 354 13.83 -12.90 -5.97
N TYR A 355 14.33 -12.15 -4.99
CA TYR A 355 15.72 -11.76 -4.87
C TYR A 355 16.58 -12.88 -4.25
N LYS A 356 17.91 -12.83 -4.53
CA LYS A 356 18.87 -13.70 -3.85
C LYS A 356 19.24 -13.15 -2.46
N ASN A 357 19.28 -11.82 -2.34
CA ASN A 357 19.55 -11.15 -1.08
C ASN A 357 18.39 -11.40 -0.09
N GLU A 358 18.70 -11.92 1.08
CA GLU A 358 17.72 -12.34 2.08
C GLU A 358 16.90 -11.18 2.64
N ILE A 359 17.52 -10.00 2.81
CA ILE A 359 16.81 -8.81 3.31
C ILE A 359 15.82 -8.30 2.26
N LEU A 360 16.24 -8.19 1.00
CA LEU A 360 15.34 -7.84 -0.10
C LEU A 360 14.20 -8.86 -0.27
N GLN A 361 14.51 -10.12 -0.12
CA GLN A 361 13.49 -11.19 -0.15
C GLN A 361 12.51 -11.04 1.04
N ARG A 362 13.01 -10.74 2.24
CA ARG A 362 12.17 -10.51 3.41
C ARG A 362 11.27 -9.28 3.25
N ILE A 363 11.81 -8.17 2.72
CA ILE A 363 11.02 -6.98 2.38
C ILE A 363 9.93 -7.34 1.36
N GLN A 364 10.27 -8.09 0.33
CA GLN A 364 9.32 -8.55 -0.67
C GLN A 364 8.20 -9.39 -0.04
N PHE A 365 8.55 -10.35 0.81
CA PHE A 365 7.57 -11.23 1.47
C PHE A 365 6.68 -10.46 2.42
N TYR A 366 7.25 -9.54 3.20
CA TYR A 366 6.52 -8.67 4.09
C TYR A 366 5.46 -7.85 3.35
N LEU A 367 5.82 -7.21 2.22
CA LEU A 367 4.86 -6.41 1.45
C LEU A 367 3.76 -7.28 0.81
N ILE A 368 4.12 -8.45 0.28
CA ILE A 368 3.14 -9.38 -0.34
C ILE A 368 2.20 -9.95 0.72
N SER A 369 2.74 -10.41 1.84
CA SER A 369 1.96 -10.94 2.95
C SER A 369 0.99 -9.91 3.50
N SER A 370 1.46 -8.70 3.79
CA SER A 370 0.62 -7.62 4.32
C SER A 370 -0.57 -7.32 3.41
N GLU A 371 -0.35 -7.27 2.09
CA GLU A 371 -1.43 -7.01 1.12
C GLU A 371 -2.42 -8.19 1.04
N LEU A 372 -1.93 -9.44 1.05
CA LEU A 372 -2.79 -10.62 1.01
C LEU A 372 -3.63 -10.77 2.30
N GLU A 373 -3.00 -10.61 3.45
CA GLU A 373 -3.71 -10.71 4.73
C GLU A 373 -4.76 -9.60 4.90
N GLN A 374 -4.47 -8.39 4.42
CA GLN A 374 -5.49 -7.33 4.36
C GLN A 374 -6.65 -7.71 3.43
N ALA A 375 -6.36 -8.36 2.30
CA ALA A 375 -7.39 -8.83 1.37
C ALA A 375 -8.27 -9.91 2.01
N VAL A 376 -7.68 -10.91 2.66
CA VAL A 376 -8.40 -11.97 3.40
C VAL A 376 -9.24 -11.35 4.53
N GLY A 377 -8.68 -10.39 5.24
CA GLY A 377 -9.32 -9.70 6.36
C GLY A 377 -10.62 -8.96 6.02
N ARG A 378 -10.91 -8.70 4.72
CA ARG A 378 -12.15 -8.01 4.31
C ARG A 378 -13.43 -8.79 4.65
N SER A 379 -13.38 -10.11 4.67
CA SER A 379 -14.52 -10.97 5.11
C SER A 379 -14.72 -11.01 6.61
N ARG A 380 -13.77 -10.49 7.41
CA ARG A 380 -13.80 -10.54 8.88
C ARG A 380 -13.92 -11.97 9.45
N LEU A 381 -13.14 -12.90 8.92
CA LEU A 381 -13.19 -14.33 9.24
C LEU A 381 -13.02 -14.66 10.74
N LEU A 382 -12.40 -13.80 11.53
CA LEU A 382 -12.35 -13.93 12.99
C LEU A 382 -13.73 -13.84 13.67
N ARG A 383 -14.73 -13.26 13.00
CA ARG A 383 -16.06 -12.98 13.56
C ARG A 383 -17.20 -13.58 12.75
N THR A 384 -16.89 -14.13 11.58
CA THR A 384 -17.90 -14.56 10.62
C THR A 384 -17.53 -15.92 10.04
N ASN A 385 -18.55 -16.78 9.85
CA ASN A 385 -18.37 -18.12 9.27
C ASN A 385 -18.53 -18.08 7.74
N ASN A 386 -17.62 -17.39 7.08
CA ASN A 386 -17.59 -17.26 5.63
C ASN A 386 -16.35 -17.89 5.03
N THR A 387 -16.31 -17.99 3.72
CA THR A 387 -15.17 -18.57 3.00
C THR A 387 -14.54 -17.54 2.08
N VAL A 388 -13.22 -17.43 2.15
CA VAL A 388 -12.41 -16.67 1.21
C VAL A 388 -11.58 -17.65 0.37
N PHE A 389 -11.76 -17.60 -0.95
CA PHE A 389 -11.00 -18.39 -1.91
C PHE A 389 -9.81 -17.58 -2.39
N VAL A 390 -8.59 -18.12 -2.25
CA VAL A 390 -7.35 -17.42 -2.60
C VAL A 390 -6.64 -18.15 -3.74
N PHE A 391 -6.43 -17.45 -4.85
CA PHE A 391 -5.65 -17.91 -5.98
C PHE A 391 -4.32 -17.19 -6.01
N SER A 392 -3.38 -17.74 -5.27
CA SER A 392 -2.02 -17.24 -5.12
C SER A 392 -1.11 -18.39 -4.68
N ASN A 393 0.11 -18.41 -5.17
CA ASN A 393 1.12 -19.36 -4.68
C ASN A 393 1.86 -18.83 -3.43
N PHE A 394 1.64 -17.58 -3.02
CA PHE A 394 2.19 -17.04 -1.80
C PHE A 394 1.27 -17.44 -0.63
N PRO A 395 1.75 -18.15 0.39
CA PRO A 395 0.92 -18.69 1.48
C PRO A 395 0.22 -17.60 2.28
N CYS A 396 -1.08 -17.78 2.52
CA CYS A 396 -1.86 -16.99 3.48
C CYS A 396 -1.90 -17.69 4.84
N GLU A 397 -2.10 -16.91 5.89
CA GLU A 397 -2.24 -17.44 7.24
C GLU A 397 -3.54 -18.25 7.39
N GLN A 398 -3.48 -19.33 8.15
CA GLN A 398 -4.62 -20.22 8.42
C GLN A 398 -5.35 -20.72 7.16
N ALA A 399 -4.62 -20.83 6.04
CA ALA A 399 -5.20 -21.30 4.80
C ALA A 399 -5.14 -22.82 4.69
N ASP A 400 -6.25 -23.42 4.27
CA ASP A 400 -6.32 -24.82 3.83
C ASP A 400 -5.90 -24.88 2.36
N PHE A 401 -4.78 -25.55 2.06
CA PHE A 401 -4.30 -25.71 0.70
C PHE A 401 -5.08 -26.79 -0.04
N CYS A 402 -5.66 -26.42 -1.17
CA CYS A 402 -6.42 -27.33 -2.01
C CYS A 402 -5.69 -27.59 -3.33
N GLU A 403 -5.51 -28.88 -3.66
CA GLU A 403 -5.16 -29.34 -5.00
C GLU A 403 -6.43 -29.57 -5.82
N PHE A 404 -6.40 -29.19 -7.10
CA PHE A 404 -7.50 -29.51 -7.99
C PHE A 404 -7.35 -30.94 -8.53
N ASP A 405 -8.21 -31.84 -8.11
CA ASP A 405 -8.18 -33.26 -8.50
C ASP A 405 -8.33 -33.49 -10.00
N TYR A 406 -8.97 -32.59 -10.73
CA TYR A 406 -9.10 -32.74 -12.17
C TYR A 406 -7.81 -32.44 -12.96
N LEU A 407 -6.82 -31.80 -12.36
CA LEU A 407 -5.48 -31.69 -12.96
C LEU A 407 -4.80 -33.05 -13.04
N LYS A 408 -5.22 -34.02 -12.22
CA LYS A 408 -4.76 -35.41 -12.25
C LYS A 408 -5.40 -36.19 -13.40
N ASN A 409 -6.55 -35.78 -13.89
CA ASN A 409 -7.36 -36.49 -14.90
C ASN A 409 -7.33 -35.86 -16.29
N ALA A 410 -6.71 -34.72 -16.45
CA ALA A 410 -6.45 -34.14 -17.76
C ALA A 410 -5.05 -34.57 -18.19
N ASP A 411 -4.94 -35.20 -19.37
CA ASP A 411 -3.69 -35.37 -20.13
C ASP A 411 -3.20 -33.96 -20.54
N VAL A 412 -2.91 -33.13 -19.58
CA VAL A 412 -2.26 -31.83 -19.77
C VAL A 412 -0.78 -32.16 -20.00
N PRO A 413 -0.20 -31.86 -21.14
CA PRO A 413 1.23 -31.94 -21.32
C PRO A 413 1.85 -31.14 -20.17
N LYS A 414 2.68 -31.76 -19.35
CA LYS A 414 3.53 -31.06 -18.38
C LYS A 414 4.27 -30.03 -19.21
N GLN A 415 3.84 -28.76 -19.13
CA GLN A 415 4.68 -27.70 -19.65
C GLN A 415 5.99 -27.85 -18.89
N ASP A 416 7.01 -28.26 -19.60
CA ASP A 416 8.38 -28.32 -19.11
C ASP A 416 8.76 -26.93 -18.59
N THR A 417 8.46 -26.70 -17.33
CA THR A 417 8.90 -25.49 -16.62
C THR A 417 10.40 -25.47 -16.41
N ASP A 418 11.10 -26.56 -16.81
CA ASP A 418 12.55 -26.67 -16.75
C ASP A 418 13.29 -26.11 -17.98
N GLN A 419 12.60 -25.71 -19.05
CA GLN A 419 13.26 -25.18 -20.26
C GLN A 419 13.32 -23.65 -20.38
N ARG A 420 13.05 -22.91 -19.30
CA ARG A 420 13.42 -21.50 -19.24
C ARG A 420 14.31 -21.24 -18.03
N LEU A 421 15.53 -21.73 -18.16
CA LEU A 421 16.71 -21.21 -17.50
C LEU A 421 17.00 -19.78 -17.94
#